data_7048f465b4fb20151ced3aa98d0bc0c3
#
_entry.id   7048f465b4fb20151ced3aa98d0bc0c3
#
_cell.length_a   1.000
_cell.length_b   1.000
_cell.length_c   1.000
_cell.angle_alpha   90.00
_cell.angle_beta   90.00
_cell.angle_gamma   90.00
#
_symmetry.space_group_name_H-M   'P 1'
#
loop_
_entity.id
_entity.type
_entity.pdbx_description
1 polymer ?
#
loop_
_entity_poly.entity_id
_entity_poly.type
_entity_poly.pdbx_seq_one_letter_code
_entity_poly.pdbx_strand_id
1 'polypeptide(L)'
;MRSDVVKKGATRCAHRSLFHANGYGSEDLGKPLIGICNSFNEIIPGHFHLNTIAEAVKLGVAAAGGTPIEFPSIGVCDGIAMGHTGMKYSLASRELIADSIEAVAMASGFDGLVLIPNCDKVVPGMLMAAARLNIPAILVSGGPMLAGRYRGRDISVSQAFEAAGMFAAGKMDAREMTAIEEHACPSCGSCSGLFTANTMNSLTEVLGMGLSGNGTIPAPYTGERRLLAKQAGAVILDLIKENICPRDIMTREAFENAITVDMGIGGSSNTVLHLTAIAHEAGIELPPPLFDEISRRTPYITKLSPAGTHHMQDLNEAGGISAVMKELSKKNLLHLDALTVTGTVRERIEHAEIMDSTVIHSVGNPYRPEGGLAILSGNLAPDCAVVKASAVADDMLTYRGTARCFNSEEDGVNAIMDGKIHDGDVVVIRYEGPKGGPGMQEMLNPTAVITGMGLKVGLITDGRFSGASQGACVGHVSPEAMSGGPIALIENGDKITIDIPNRRLALEVSDEELAKRRANWVQPEPKIKTGYLARYAKLTTSANAGAVLH
;
A
#
# COMPACT_ATOMS: atom_id res chain seq x y z
N MET A 1 26.76 -17.68 -13.62
CA MET A 1 26.20 -16.86 -12.53
C MET A 1 26.41 -15.39 -12.85
N ARG A 2 25.46 -14.52 -12.52
CA ARG A 2 25.61 -13.05 -12.68
C ARG A 2 26.81 -12.54 -11.86
N SER A 3 26.99 -13.08 -10.65
CA SER A 3 28.07 -12.73 -9.73
C SER A 3 29.48 -13.05 -10.27
N ASP A 4 29.62 -13.80 -11.37
CA ASP A 4 30.90 -14.06 -12.00
C ASP A 4 31.62 -12.74 -12.40
N VAL A 5 30.87 -11.68 -12.67
CA VAL A 5 31.43 -10.35 -12.99
C VAL A 5 32.27 -9.74 -11.86
N VAL A 6 32.05 -10.11 -10.63
CA VAL A 6 32.81 -9.63 -9.44
C VAL A 6 33.72 -10.68 -8.83
N LYS A 7 33.62 -11.96 -9.19
CA LYS A 7 34.35 -13.03 -8.50
C LYS A 7 35.17 -13.95 -9.38
N LYS A 8 34.95 -14.02 -10.72
CA LYS A 8 35.61 -14.99 -11.60
C LYS A 8 36.73 -14.40 -12.43
N GLY A 9 37.82 -15.15 -12.54
CA GLY A 9 38.99 -14.82 -13.36
C GLY A 9 40.07 -14.00 -12.66
N ALA A 10 41.25 -13.90 -13.28
CA ALA A 10 42.41 -13.24 -12.68
C ALA A 10 42.20 -11.74 -12.47
N THR A 11 41.49 -11.07 -13.35
CA THR A 11 41.18 -9.62 -13.26
C THR A 11 40.29 -9.27 -12.08
N ARG A 12 39.66 -10.26 -11.41
CA ARG A 12 38.82 -10.08 -10.24
C ARG A 12 39.53 -10.38 -8.91
N CYS A 13 40.86 -10.49 -8.91
CA CYS A 13 41.66 -10.73 -7.71
C CYS A 13 41.41 -9.66 -6.65
N ALA A 14 41.44 -8.38 -7.01
CA ALA A 14 41.17 -7.29 -6.09
C ALA A 14 39.72 -7.33 -5.50
N HIS A 15 38.74 -7.67 -6.32
CA HIS A 15 37.33 -7.81 -5.88
C HIS A 15 37.21 -8.93 -4.83
N ARG A 16 37.79 -10.09 -5.06
CA ARG A 16 37.80 -11.20 -4.09
C ARG A 16 38.53 -10.83 -2.81
N SER A 17 39.60 -10.05 -2.90
CA SER A 17 40.33 -9.54 -1.73
C SER A 17 39.43 -8.70 -0.83
N LEU A 18 38.52 -7.87 -1.41
CA LEU A 18 37.54 -7.10 -0.65
C LEU A 18 36.48 -7.99 0.00
N PHE A 19 36.02 -9.04 -0.70
CA PHE A 19 35.11 -10.03 -0.09
C PHE A 19 35.79 -10.78 1.05
N HIS A 20 37.07 -11.15 0.92
CA HIS A 20 37.83 -11.76 2.00
C HIS A 20 37.96 -10.85 3.22
N ALA A 21 38.09 -9.53 3.04
CA ALA A 21 38.09 -8.56 4.13
C ALA A 21 36.76 -8.54 4.92
N ASN A 22 35.65 -8.91 4.27
CA ASN A 22 34.32 -9.05 4.86
C ASN A 22 34.08 -10.47 5.45
N GLY A 23 35.09 -11.35 5.40
CA GLY A 23 35.00 -12.71 5.98
C GLY A 23 34.50 -13.80 5.02
N TYR A 24 34.25 -13.49 3.73
CA TYR A 24 33.84 -14.51 2.74
C TYR A 24 35.06 -15.24 2.18
N GLY A 25 35.08 -16.56 2.36
CA GLY A 25 36.16 -17.42 1.86
C GLY A 25 35.99 -17.80 0.39
N SER A 26 36.98 -18.48 -0.17
CA SER A 26 36.93 -18.95 -1.57
C SER A 26 35.78 -19.91 -1.83
N GLU A 27 35.39 -20.70 -0.84
CA GLU A 27 34.23 -21.59 -0.92
C GLU A 27 32.91 -20.80 -1.03
N ASP A 28 32.76 -19.73 -0.24
CA ASP A 28 31.58 -18.85 -0.30
C ASP A 28 31.47 -18.17 -1.66
N LEU A 29 32.59 -17.71 -2.20
CA LEU A 29 32.64 -17.09 -3.52
C LEU A 29 32.43 -18.09 -4.67
N GLY A 30 32.53 -19.38 -4.40
CA GLY A 30 32.17 -20.45 -5.33
C GLY A 30 30.65 -20.62 -5.53
N LYS A 31 29.85 -20.14 -4.59
CA LYS A 31 28.36 -20.25 -4.54
C LYS A 31 27.67 -19.05 -5.19
N PRO A 32 26.36 -19.14 -5.49
CA PRO A 32 25.55 -17.97 -5.83
C PRO A 32 25.58 -16.91 -4.73
N LEU A 33 25.77 -15.64 -5.09
CA LEU A 33 25.71 -14.52 -4.15
C LEU A 33 24.29 -13.97 -4.08
N ILE A 34 23.68 -14.05 -2.90
CA ILE A 34 22.29 -13.64 -2.67
C ILE A 34 22.27 -12.35 -1.87
N GLY A 35 21.75 -11.27 -2.49
CA GLY A 35 21.53 -10.01 -1.79
C GLY A 35 20.31 -10.10 -0.88
N ILE A 36 20.50 -9.82 0.42
CA ILE A 36 19.42 -9.75 1.41
C ILE A 36 19.17 -8.28 1.71
N CYS A 37 18.15 -7.71 1.09
CA CYS A 37 17.78 -6.31 1.31
C CYS A 37 16.90 -6.19 2.55
N ASN A 38 17.44 -5.68 3.65
CA ASN A 38 16.75 -5.57 4.93
C ASN A 38 16.37 -4.11 5.21
N SER A 39 15.09 -3.82 5.38
CA SER A 39 14.60 -2.48 5.75
C SER A 39 14.49 -2.26 7.26
N PHE A 40 15.26 -3.00 8.07
CA PHE A 40 15.34 -2.81 9.50
C PHE A 40 15.63 -1.35 9.87
N ASN A 41 14.89 -0.85 10.85
CA ASN A 41 15.18 0.37 11.59
C ASN A 41 14.41 0.35 12.92
N GLU A 42 14.81 1.21 13.87
CA GLU A 42 14.21 1.28 15.21
C GLU A 42 13.05 2.30 15.30
N ILE A 43 12.70 2.97 14.17
CA ILE A 43 11.66 4.00 14.14
C ILE A 43 10.29 3.37 13.90
N ILE A 44 10.22 2.40 12.98
CA ILE A 44 8.95 1.83 12.49
C ILE A 44 8.60 0.58 13.29
N PRO A 45 7.42 0.51 13.94
CA PRO A 45 6.99 -0.69 14.69
C PRO A 45 7.00 -1.97 13.85
N GLY A 46 6.74 -1.84 12.55
CA GLY A 46 6.79 -2.96 11.60
C GLY A 46 8.20 -3.41 11.21
N HIS A 47 9.25 -2.66 11.58
CA HIS A 47 10.60 -2.89 11.06
C HIS A 47 11.64 -3.26 12.13
N PHE A 48 11.44 -2.88 13.39
CA PHE A 48 12.46 -3.08 14.42
C PHE A 48 12.78 -4.56 14.74
N HIS A 49 11.96 -5.50 14.28
CA HIS A 49 12.19 -6.95 14.42
C HIS A 49 12.76 -7.61 13.15
N LEU A 50 12.91 -6.87 12.03
CA LEU A 50 13.27 -7.46 10.73
C LEU A 50 14.67 -8.10 10.71
N ASN A 51 15.57 -7.73 11.63
CA ASN A 51 16.85 -8.43 11.78
C ASN A 51 16.65 -9.93 12.05
N THR A 52 15.64 -10.32 12.83
CA THR A 52 15.35 -11.73 13.11
C THR A 52 14.83 -12.47 11.87
N ILE A 53 14.12 -11.77 11.00
CA ILE A 53 13.68 -12.29 9.70
C ILE A 53 14.87 -12.45 8.75
N ALA A 54 15.76 -11.43 8.66
CA ALA A 54 16.96 -11.48 7.84
C ALA A 54 17.90 -12.63 8.26
N GLU A 55 18.07 -12.85 9.56
CA GLU A 55 18.84 -14.00 10.07
C GLU A 55 18.25 -15.35 9.62
N ALA A 56 16.92 -15.50 9.70
CA ALA A 56 16.26 -16.73 9.27
C ALA A 56 16.39 -16.94 7.74
N VAL A 57 16.27 -15.86 6.95
CA VAL A 57 16.53 -15.89 5.49
C VAL A 57 17.95 -16.35 5.20
N LYS A 58 18.96 -15.75 5.87
CA LYS A 58 20.38 -16.13 5.69
C LYS A 58 20.62 -17.60 5.99
N LEU A 59 19.99 -18.14 7.04
CA LEU A 59 20.06 -19.58 7.34
C LEU A 59 19.46 -20.44 6.23
N GLY A 60 18.34 -20.02 5.64
CA GLY A 60 17.72 -20.69 4.50
C GLY A 60 18.61 -20.69 3.26
N VAL A 61 19.15 -19.52 2.90
CA VAL A 61 20.10 -19.37 1.78
C VAL A 61 21.33 -20.24 1.96
N ALA A 62 21.96 -20.20 3.13
CA ALA A 62 23.17 -20.99 3.43
C ALA A 62 22.89 -22.49 3.38
N ALA A 63 21.76 -22.94 3.95
CA ALA A 63 21.35 -24.35 3.91
C ALA A 63 21.08 -24.87 2.50
N ALA A 64 20.59 -24.01 1.60
CA ALA A 64 20.32 -24.32 0.19
C ALA A 64 21.57 -24.17 -0.73
N GLY A 65 22.73 -23.78 -0.16
CA GLY A 65 24.01 -23.72 -0.89
C GLY A 65 24.32 -22.37 -1.52
N GLY A 66 23.68 -21.29 -1.08
CA GLY A 66 24.00 -19.90 -1.48
C GLY A 66 24.85 -19.18 -0.44
N THR A 67 25.41 -18.05 -0.82
CA THR A 67 26.12 -17.11 0.08
C THR A 67 25.26 -15.85 0.29
N PRO A 68 24.66 -15.67 1.48
CA PRO A 68 23.85 -14.50 1.76
C PRO A 68 24.71 -13.28 2.09
N ILE A 69 24.40 -12.14 1.49
CA ILE A 69 25.06 -10.86 1.74
C ILE A 69 23.99 -9.81 2.01
N GLU A 70 23.94 -9.32 3.25
CA GLU A 70 22.94 -8.34 3.68
C GLU A 70 23.33 -6.91 3.34
N PHE A 71 22.37 -6.11 2.93
CA PHE A 71 22.48 -4.65 2.75
C PHE A 71 21.18 -3.97 3.17
N PRO A 72 21.23 -2.70 3.62
CA PRO A 72 20.05 -2.01 4.12
C PRO A 72 19.20 -1.37 3.03
N SER A 73 17.92 -1.16 3.33
CA SER A 73 17.05 -0.20 2.67
C SER A 73 16.48 0.78 3.69
N ILE A 74 16.07 1.96 3.21
CA ILE A 74 15.35 2.94 4.04
C ILE A 74 13.89 2.55 4.21
N GLY A 75 13.23 3.16 5.21
CA GLY A 75 11.79 3.11 5.40
C GLY A 75 11.29 4.36 6.09
N VAL A 76 10.05 4.77 5.78
CA VAL A 76 9.32 5.86 6.43
C VAL A 76 8.06 5.27 7.03
N CYS A 77 7.74 5.62 8.27
CA CYS A 77 6.49 5.22 8.92
C CYS A 77 5.40 6.23 8.59
N ASP A 78 4.39 5.79 7.85
CA ASP A 78 3.24 6.64 7.52
C ASP A 78 2.51 7.11 8.79
N GLY A 79 2.32 6.25 9.77
CA GLY A 79 1.66 6.60 11.02
C GLY A 79 2.38 7.69 11.82
N ILE A 80 3.71 7.60 11.93
CA ILE A 80 4.52 8.62 12.63
C ILE A 80 4.58 9.92 11.81
N ALA A 81 4.59 9.82 10.48
CA ALA A 81 4.63 10.98 9.59
C ALA A 81 3.28 11.67 9.39
N MET A 82 2.18 11.05 9.84
CA MET A 82 0.81 11.53 9.64
C MET A 82 0.57 12.89 10.28
N GLY A 83 -0.11 13.80 9.56
CA GLY A 83 -0.53 15.10 10.07
C GLY A 83 0.58 16.15 10.21
N HIS A 84 1.74 15.92 9.60
CA HIS A 84 2.81 16.94 9.52
C HIS A 84 3.61 16.82 8.21
N THR A 85 4.50 17.74 7.94
CA THR A 85 5.28 17.84 6.68
C THR A 85 6.08 16.57 6.35
N GLY A 86 6.39 15.73 7.34
CA GLY A 86 7.04 14.43 7.15
C GLY A 86 6.25 13.48 6.24
N MET A 87 4.92 13.61 6.20
CA MET A 87 4.05 12.76 5.38
C MET A 87 4.30 12.90 3.88
N LYS A 88 4.80 14.05 3.43
CA LYS A 88 5.21 14.30 2.03
C LYS A 88 6.36 13.38 1.58
N TYR A 89 7.19 12.93 2.51
CA TYR A 89 8.28 11.99 2.23
C TYR A 89 7.84 10.53 2.13
N SER A 90 6.65 10.18 2.62
CA SER A 90 6.17 8.80 2.62
C SER A 90 6.11 8.22 1.21
N LEU A 91 5.24 8.70 0.32
CA LEU A 91 5.15 8.17 -1.05
C LEU A 91 6.45 8.37 -1.83
N ALA A 92 7.08 9.52 -1.68
CA ALA A 92 8.33 9.83 -2.37
C ALA A 92 9.46 8.86 -2.00
N SER A 93 9.48 8.29 -0.79
CA SER A 93 10.46 7.29 -0.37
C SER A 93 10.36 5.98 -1.15
N ARG A 94 9.20 5.64 -1.73
CA ARG A 94 9.00 4.46 -2.57
C ARG A 94 10.00 4.43 -3.74
N GLU A 95 10.19 5.56 -4.40
CA GLU A 95 11.14 5.71 -5.51
C GLU A 95 12.60 5.57 -5.04
N LEU A 96 12.95 6.22 -3.93
CA LEU A 96 14.30 6.09 -3.34
C LEU A 96 14.63 4.65 -2.94
N ILE A 97 13.64 3.91 -2.44
CA ILE A 97 13.80 2.50 -2.11
C ILE A 97 14.13 1.71 -3.37
N ALA A 98 13.35 1.88 -4.44
CA ALA A 98 13.57 1.19 -5.70
C ALA A 98 14.96 1.52 -6.30
N ASP A 99 15.30 2.81 -6.37
CA ASP A 99 16.56 3.29 -6.92
C ASP A 99 17.78 2.82 -6.12
N SER A 100 17.69 2.85 -4.78
CA SER A 100 18.80 2.41 -3.91
C SER A 100 19.07 0.91 -4.02
N ILE A 101 18.02 0.10 -4.12
CA ILE A 101 18.16 -1.35 -4.30
C ILE A 101 18.75 -1.67 -5.67
N GLU A 102 18.29 -0.99 -6.72
CA GLU A 102 18.86 -1.13 -8.06
C GLU A 102 20.35 -0.81 -8.07
N ALA A 103 20.74 0.34 -7.49
CA ALA A 103 22.13 0.77 -7.45
C ALA A 103 23.04 -0.26 -6.75
N VAL A 104 22.62 -0.78 -5.59
CA VAL A 104 23.41 -1.78 -4.84
C VAL A 104 23.44 -3.12 -5.57
N ALA A 105 22.30 -3.60 -6.06
CA ALA A 105 22.19 -4.91 -6.70
C ALA A 105 23.02 -4.98 -8.00
N MET A 106 22.96 -3.92 -8.82
CA MET A 106 23.72 -3.84 -10.06
C MET A 106 25.23 -3.72 -9.83
N ALA A 107 25.63 -2.88 -8.85
CA ALA A 107 27.05 -2.71 -8.53
C ALA A 107 27.68 -3.98 -7.92
N SER A 108 26.90 -4.76 -7.14
CA SER A 108 27.37 -5.94 -6.44
C SER A 108 27.26 -7.23 -7.27
N GLY A 109 26.49 -7.24 -8.35
CA GLY A 109 26.36 -8.37 -9.27
C GLY A 109 25.69 -9.60 -8.63
N PHE A 110 24.70 -9.44 -7.76
CA PHE A 110 23.98 -10.54 -7.10
C PHE A 110 23.30 -11.46 -8.13
N ASP A 111 23.27 -12.76 -7.81
CA ASP A 111 22.58 -13.78 -8.59
C ASP A 111 21.07 -13.81 -8.32
N GLY A 112 20.65 -13.39 -7.12
CA GLY A 112 19.28 -13.27 -6.71
C GLY A 112 19.10 -12.35 -5.49
N LEU A 113 17.88 -11.98 -5.20
CA LEU A 113 17.52 -11.07 -4.11
C LEU A 113 16.43 -11.65 -3.20
N VAL A 114 16.62 -11.51 -1.89
CA VAL A 114 15.53 -11.64 -0.92
C VAL A 114 15.28 -10.26 -0.34
N LEU A 115 14.06 -9.74 -0.52
CA LEU A 115 13.67 -8.40 -0.12
C LEU A 115 12.78 -8.48 1.13
N ILE A 116 13.14 -7.72 2.17
CA ILE A 116 12.49 -7.80 3.49
C ILE A 116 11.83 -6.47 3.84
N PRO A 117 10.61 -6.22 3.31
CA PRO A 117 9.81 -5.04 3.66
C PRO A 117 8.83 -5.34 4.80
N ASN A 118 8.11 -4.30 5.26
CA ASN A 118 6.86 -4.50 6.01
C ASN A 118 5.88 -3.31 5.96
N CYS A 119 6.35 -2.09 5.72
CA CYS A 119 5.51 -0.88 5.80
C CYS A 119 5.03 -0.41 4.42
N ASP A 120 4.08 0.51 4.42
CA ASP A 120 3.23 0.99 3.32
C ASP A 120 3.94 1.23 1.99
N LYS A 121 5.08 1.93 2.01
CA LYS A 121 5.81 2.33 0.80
C LYS A 121 7.03 1.47 0.54
N VAL A 122 7.48 0.74 1.58
CA VAL A 122 8.63 -0.17 1.47
C VAL A 122 8.28 -1.40 0.63
N VAL A 123 7.08 -1.97 0.86
CA VAL A 123 6.61 -3.13 0.08
C VAL A 123 6.53 -2.80 -1.41
N PRO A 124 5.77 -1.77 -1.86
CA PRO A 124 5.72 -1.46 -3.29
C PRO A 124 7.07 -0.99 -3.85
N GLY A 125 7.90 -0.26 -3.10
CA GLY A 125 9.24 0.13 -3.54
C GLY A 125 10.15 -1.07 -3.81
N MET A 126 10.09 -2.09 -2.97
CA MET A 126 10.84 -3.34 -3.17
C MET A 126 10.29 -4.18 -4.33
N LEU A 127 8.95 -4.21 -4.54
CA LEU A 127 8.34 -4.86 -5.70
C LEU A 127 8.72 -4.14 -7.00
N MET A 128 8.76 -2.80 -7.01
CA MET A 128 9.24 -2.00 -8.14
C MET A 128 10.71 -2.32 -8.46
N ALA A 129 11.58 -2.39 -7.44
CA ALA A 129 12.97 -2.78 -7.63
C ALA A 129 13.11 -4.18 -8.22
N ALA A 130 12.33 -5.16 -7.73
CA ALA A 130 12.34 -6.52 -8.25
C ALA A 130 11.91 -6.56 -9.73
N ALA A 131 10.82 -5.86 -10.07
CA ALA A 131 10.31 -5.76 -11.45
C ALA A 131 11.33 -5.10 -12.39
N ARG A 132 11.94 -3.98 -11.96
CA ARG A 132 12.92 -3.20 -12.74
C ARG A 132 14.19 -4.01 -13.01
N LEU A 133 14.76 -4.60 -11.97
CA LEU A 133 15.99 -5.39 -12.03
C LEU A 133 15.81 -6.68 -12.83
N ASN A 134 14.68 -7.31 -12.71
CA ASN A 134 14.32 -8.58 -13.35
C ASN A 134 15.42 -9.67 -13.18
N ILE A 135 15.92 -9.81 -11.97
CA ILE A 135 16.78 -10.93 -11.54
C ILE A 135 15.99 -11.77 -10.54
N PRO A 136 16.22 -13.08 -10.40
CA PRO A 136 15.49 -13.91 -9.47
C PRO A 136 15.30 -13.22 -8.10
N ALA A 137 14.07 -13.09 -7.64
CA ALA A 137 13.77 -12.38 -6.40
C ALA A 137 12.54 -12.97 -5.70
N ILE A 138 12.54 -12.86 -4.36
CA ILE A 138 11.42 -13.22 -3.50
C ILE A 138 11.28 -12.17 -2.40
N LEU A 139 10.04 -11.86 -2.00
CA LEU A 139 9.77 -10.97 -0.88
C LEU A 139 9.29 -11.77 0.34
N VAL A 140 9.76 -11.37 1.51
CA VAL A 140 9.29 -11.87 2.79
C VAL A 140 9.06 -10.72 3.75
N SER A 141 7.80 -10.45 4.10
CA SER A 141 7.46 -9.32 4.98
C SER A 141 7.61 -9.68 6.46
N GLY A 142 7.68 -8.65 7.31
CA GLY A 142 7.74 -8.82 8.76
C GLY A 142 6.44 -9.31 9.39
N GLY A 143 5.31 -9.13 8.73
CA GLY A 143 3.97 -9.48 9.20
C GLY A 143 3.24 -8.40 9.99
N PRO A 144 1.91 -8.52 10.17
CA PRO A 144 1.09 -7.61 10.94
C PRO A 144 1.32 -7.74 12.45
N MET A 145 1.11 -6.65 13.20
CA MET A 145 0.99 -6.71 14.65
C MET A 145 -0.34 -7.33 15.06
N LEU A 146 -0.44 -7.76 16.32
CA LEU A 146 -1.71 -8.14 16.93
C LEU A 146 -2.59 -6.91 17.13
N ALA A 147 -3.90 -7.12 17.18
CA ALA A 147 -4.82 -6.08 17.63
C ALA A 147 -4.53 -5.70 19.08
N GLY A 148 -4.64 -4.42 19.40
CA GLY A 148 -4.65 -3.94 20.77
C GLY A 148 -5.94 -4.34 21.46
N ARG A 149 -5.98 -4.25 22.81
CA ARG A 149 -7.18 -4.59 23.54
C ARG A 149 -7.51 -3.56 24.62
N TYR A 150 -8.71 -2.99 24.52
CA TYR A 150 -9.18 -2.02 25.49
C TYR A 150 -10.65 -2.29 25.86
N ARG A 151 -10.96 -2.40 27.17
CA ARG A 151 -12.32 -2.69 27.71
C ARG A 151 -13.01 -3.87 27.02
N GLY A 152 -12.25 -4.95 26.71
CA GLY A 152 -12.77 -6.16 26.09
C GLY A 152 -13.03 -6.08 24.59
N ARG A 153 -12.64 -4.97 23.93
CA ARG A 153 -12.75 -4.76 22.48
C ARG A 153 -11.35 -4.72 21.86
N ASP A 154 -11.24 -5.24 20.66
CA ASP A 154 -10.04 -5.11 19.86
C ASP A 154 -9.97 -3.70 19.28
N ILE A 155 -8.76 -3.12 19.30
CA ILE A 155 -8.48 -1.77 18.83
C ILE A 155 -7.20 -1.77 17.99
N SER A 156 -7.03 -0.72 17.20
CA SER A 156 -5.83 -0.49 16.38
C SER A 156 -5.40 0.98 16.46
N VAL A 157 -4.36 1.33 15.76
CA VAL A 157 -3.89 2.73 15.68
C VAL A 157 -4.99 3.69 15.18
N SER A 158 -5.99 3.23 14.39
CA SER A 158 -7.09 4.08 13.95
C SER A 158 -7.93 4.59 15.12
N GLN A 159 -8.17 3.75 16.14
CA GLN A 159 -8.89 4.17 17.34
C GLN A 159 -8.09 5.20 18.17
N ALA A 160 -6.75 5.18 18.10
CA ALA A 160 -5.94 6.23 18.74
C ALA A 160 -6.10 7.58 18.01
N PHE A 161 -6.17 7.59 16.68
CA PHE A 161 -6.48 8.81 15.91
C PHE A 161 -7.90 9.30 16.17
N GLU A 162 -8.90 8.41 16.23
CA GLU A 162 -10.29 8.75 16.56
C GLU A 162 -10.40 9.31 17.98
N ALA A 163 -9.68 8.74 18.97
CA ALA A 163 -9.64 9.20 20.35
C ALA A 163 -9.13 10.64 20.47
N ALA A 164 -8.14 11.03 19.68
CA ALA A 164 -7.66 12.40 19.61
C ALA A 164 -8.76 13.37 19.15
N GLY A 165 -9.55 12.98 18.12
CA GLY A 165 -10.72 13.73 17.66
C GLY A 165 -11.84 13.82 18.72
N MET A 166 -12.13 12.72 19.41
CA MET A 166 -13.12 12.68 20.49
C MET A 166 -12.70 13.54 21.70
N PHE A 167 -11.42 13.52 22.05
CA PHE A 167 -10.87 14.37 23.11
C PHE A 167 -11.00 15.85 22.74
N ALA A 168 -10.62 16.22 21.52
CA ALA A 168 -10.76 17.60 21.03
C ALA A 168 -12.22 18.08 20.99
N ALA A 169 -13.17 17.17 20.71
CA ALA A 169 -14.60 17.45 20.75
C ALA A 169 -15.22 17.43 22.18
N GLY A 170 -14.43 17.21 23.23
CA GLY A 170 -14.89 17.13 24.63
C GLY A 170 -15.74 15.87 24.94
N LYS A 171 -15.69 14.85 24.07
CA LYS A 171 -16.44 13.58 24.21
C LYS A 171 -15.65 12.49 24.93
N MET A 172 -14.38 12.72 25.24
CA MET A 172 -13.46 11.80 25.90
C MET A 172 -12.57 12.57 26.87
N ASP A 173 -12.24 11.99 28.02
CA ASP A 173 -11.27 12.58 28.94
C ASP A 173 -9.82 12.15 28.60
N ALA A 174 -8.83 12.88 29.16
CA ALA A 174 -7.41 12.62 28.89
C ALA A 174 -6.96 11.23 29.37
N ARG A 175 -7.54 10.71 30.46
CA ARG A 175 -7.18 9.40 31.02
C ARG A 175 -7.62 8.27 30.09
N GLU A 176 -8.80 8.40 29.51
CA GLU A 176 -9.31 7.41 28.56
C GLU A 176 -8.50 7.45 27.24
N MET A 177 -8.17 8.65 26.75
CA MET A 177 -7.32 8.82 25.57
C MET A 177 -5.95 8.17 25.78
N THR A 178 -5.27 8.45 26.91
CA THR A 178 -3.99 7.82 27.26
C THR A 178 -4.09 6.29 27.32
N ALA A 179 -5.17 5.77 27.89
CA ALA A 179 -5.37 4.31 27.97
C ALA A 179 -5.52 3.67 26.58
N ILE A 180 -6.17 4.34 25.62
CA ILE A 180 -6.25 3.86 24.23
C ILE A 180 -4.87 3.93 23.57
N GLU A 181 -4.15 5.03 23.74
CA GLU A 181 -2.78 5.24 23.22
C GLU A 181 -1.83 4.11 23.63
N GLU A 182 -1.82 3.74 24.91
CA GLU A 182 -0.95 2.70 25.47
C GLU A 182 -1.30 1.28 25.01
N HIS A 183 -2.54 1.03 24.57
CA HIS A 183 -3.03 -0.31 24.25
C HIS A 183 -3.25 -0.56 22.74
N ALA A 184 -3.26 0.49 21.90
CA ALA A 184 -3.64 0.37 20.49
C ALA A 184 -2.63 -0.41 19.64
N CYS A 185 -1.34 -0.39 20.01
CA CYS A 185 -0.25 -1.03 19.27
C CYS A 185 0.59 -1.94 20.19
N PRO A 186 0.15 -3.18 20.46
CA PRO A 186 0.70 -3.99 21.56
C PRO A 186 1.97 -4.76 21.18
N SER A 187 2.36 -4.81 19.91
CA SER A 187 3.46 -5.68 19.46
C SER A 187 4.21 -5.11 18.25
N CYS A 188 5.32 -5.78 17.87
CA CYS A 188 5.94 -5.54 16.57
C CYS A 188 5.01 -5.94 15.43
N GLY A 189 5.27 -5.41 14.24
CA GLY A 189 4.53 -5.69 13.02
C GLY A 189 4.02 -4.42 12.34
N SER A 190 3.53 -4.55 11.12
CA SER A 190 2.71 -3.54 10.46
C SER A 190 1.38 -3.36 11.20
N CYS A 191 0.54 -2.40 10.80
CA CYS A 191 -0.76 -2.17 11.46
C CYS A 191 -1.58 -3.47 11.61
N SER A 192 -2.42 -3.57 12.66
CA SER A 192 -3.24 -4.78 12.87
C SER A 192 -4.45 -4.87 11.93
N GLY A 193 -4.94 -3.75 11.39
CA GLY A 193 -6.05 -3.70 10.42
C GLY A 193 -5.59 -3.89 8.96
N LEU A 194 -6.56 -4.03 8.05
CA LEU A 194 -6.31 -4.08 6.61
C LEU A 194 -6.12 -2.66 6.05
N PHE A 195 -5.00 -2.05 6.43
CA PHE A 195 -4.53 -0.77 5.92
C PHE A 195 -3.54 -1.01 4.77
N THR A 196 -2.88 0.04 4.28
CA THR A 196 -2.05 -0.06 3.08
C THR A 196 -0.92 -1.09 3.22
N ALA A 197 -0.20 -1.12 4.35
CA ALA A 197 0.90 -2.06 4.57
C ALA A 197 0.44 -3.52 4.42
N ASN A 198 -0.63 -3.90 5.13
CA ASN A 198 -1.13 -5.28 5.11
C ASN A 198 -1.80 -5.62 3.79
N THR A 199 -2.46 -4.67 3.13
CA THR A 199 -2.97 -4.89 1.77
C THR A 199 -1.81 -5.22 0.84
N MET A 200 -0.74 -4.42 0.82
CA MET A 200 0.40 -4.68 -0.07
C MET A 200 1.17 -5.95 0.29
N ASN A 201 1.31 -6.28 1.59
CA ASN A 201 1.89 -7.55 2.03
C ASN A 201 1.06 -8.75 1.55
N SER A 202 -0.26 -8.67 1.60
CA SER A 202 -1.18 -9.68 1.08
C SER A 202 -1.12 -9.78 -0.44
N LEU A 203 -1.11 -8.63 -1.15
CA LEU A 203 -0.99 -8.61 -2.59
C LEU A 203 0.37 -9.07 -3.11
N THR A 204 1.44 -8.98 -2.32
CA THR A 204 2.74 -9.61 -2.64
C THR A 204 2.61 -11.13 -2.78
N GLU A 205 1.80 -11.75 -1.91
CA GLU A 205 1.47 -13.18 -1.97
C GLU A 205 0.66 -13.50 -3.23
N VAL A 206 -0.37 -12.69 -3.52
CA VAL A 206 -1.26 -12.87 -4.68
C VAL A 206 -0.54 -12.67 -6.01
N LEU A 207 0.33 -11.65 -6.11
CA LEU A 207 1.21 -11.41 -7.26
C LEU A 207 2.19 -12.56 -7.50
N GLY A 208 2.29 -13.50 -6.56
CA GLY A 208 3.20 -14.63 -6.67
C GLY A 208 4.62 -14.36 -6.17
N MET A 209 4.94 -13.16 -5.69
CA MET A 209 6.30 -12.74 -5.29
C MET A 209 6.67 -13.09 -3.84
N GLY A 210 5.74 -13.60 -3.05
CA GLY A 210 5.95 -14.08 -1.67
C GLY A 210 5.33 -15.46 -1.46
N LEU A 211 5.69 -16.14 -0.37
CA LEU A 211 5.10 -17.42 0.01
C LEU A 211 3.71 -17.24 0.63
N SER A 212 2.89 -18.31 0.66
CA SER A 212 1.61 -18.31 1.37
C SER A 212 1.80 -17.96 2.84
N GLY A 213 0.93 -17.11 3.40
CA GLY A 213 1.03 -16.56 4.74
C GLY A 213 1.93 -15.32 4.85
N ASN A 214 2.55 -14.88 3.75
CA ASN A 214 3.40 -13.68 3.77
C ASN A 214 2.65 -12.45 4.28
N GLY A 215 1.40 -12.26 3.87
CA GLY A 215 0.59 -11.10 4.23
C GLY A 215 -0.11 -11.21 5.58
N THR A 216 -0.32 -12.40 6.12
CA THR A 216 -1.27 -12.61 7.23
C THR A 216 -0.68 -13.17 8.51
N ILE A 217 0.37 -14.02 8.47
CA ILE A 217 0.98 -14.54 9.69
C ILE A 217 1.44 -13.36 10.57
N PRO A 218 0.94 -13.21 11.81
CA PRO A 218 1.34 -12.11 12.69
C PRO A 218 2.84 -12.10 13.01
N ALA A 219 3.43 -10.91 13.08
CA ALA A 219 4.85 -10.75 13.44
C ALA A 219 5.22 -11.39 14.77
N PRO A 220 4.39 -11.33 15.83
CA PRO A 220 4.66 -12.00 17.10
C PRO A 220 4.59 -13.54 17.03
N TYR A 221 4.03 -14.14 15.98
CA TYR A 221 4.07 -15.59 15.76
C TYR A 221 5.47 -15.99 15.25
N THR A 222 6.46 -15.77 16.09
CA THR A 222 7.89 -15.81 15.76
C THR A 222 8.32 -17.13 15.13
N GLY A 223 7.78 -18.27 15.58
CA GLY A 223 8.10 -19.59 15.03
C GLY A 223 7.69 -19.70 13.56
N GLU A 224 6.45 -19.37 13.25
CA GLU A 224 5.89 -19.43 11.88
C GLU A 224 6.56 -18.42 10.95
N ARG A 225 6.77 -17.17 11.41
CA ARG A 225 7.46 -16.14 10.64
C ARG A 225 8.90 -16.53 10.31
N ARG A 226 9.65 -17.07 11.27
CA ARG A 226 11.02 -17.52 11.01
C ARG A 226 11.07 -18.73 10.08
N LEU A 227 10.09 -19.65 10.18
CA LEU A 227 9.99 -20.77 9.24
C LEU A 227 9.74 -20.28 7.82
N LEU A 228 8.77 -19.36 7.63
CA LEU A 228 8.47 -18.74 6.34
C LEU A 228 9.72 -18.05 5.76
N ALA A 229 10.42 -17.26 6.59
CA ALA A 229 11.63 -16.55 6.18
C ALA A 229 12.76 -17.50 5.76
N LYS A 230 12.95 -18.59 6.50
CA LYS A 230 13.93 -19.63 6.16
C LYS A 230 13.56 -20.34 4.85
N GLN A 231 12.29 -20.63 4.63
CA GLN A 231 11.80 -21.21 3.37
C GLN A 231 12.05 -20.27 2.19
N ALA A 232 11.74 -18.96 2.33
CA ALA A 232 12.02 -17.96 1.30
C ALA A 232 13.51 -17.91 0.93
N GLY A 233 14.39 -18.02 1.95
CA GLY A 233 15.83 -18.12 1.75
C GLY A 233 16.28 -19.38 0.99
N ALA A 234 15.54 -20.48 1.06
CA ALA A 234 15.82 -21.67 0.25
C ALA A 234 15.26 -21.52 -1.17
N VAL A 235 14.01 -21.04 -1.31
CA VAL A 235 13.31 -20.89 -2.60
C VAL A 235 14.08 -20.00 -3.58
N ILE A 236 14.78 -18.96 -3.12
CA ILE A 236 15.55 -18.09 -4.03
C ILE A 236 16.60 -18.88 -4.83
N LEU A 237 17.18 -19.97 -4.25
CA LEU A 237 18.15 -20.81 -4.96
C LEU A 237 17.50 -21.64 -6.07
N ASP A 238 16.25 -22.08 -5.87
CA ASP A 238 15.48 -22.77 -6.91
C ASP A 238 15.10 -21.80 -8.04
N LEU A 239 14.66 -20.57 -7.71
CA LEU A 239 14.38 -19.54 -8.72
C LEU A 239 15.62 -19.22 -9.57
N ILE A 240 16.81 -19.15 -8.97
CA ILE A 240 18.07 -18.95 -9.72
C ILE A 240 18.37 -20.14 -10.62
N LYS A 241 18.20 -21.36 -10.13
CA LYS A 241 18.46 -22.59 -10.87
C LYS A 241 17.52 -22.73 -12.07
N GLU A 242 16.26 -22.38 -11.89
CA GLU A 242 15.22 -22.45 -12.92
C GLU A 242 15.19 -21.18 -13.79
N ASN A 243 15.96 -20.15 -13.43
CA ASN A 243 16.02 -18.84 -14.07
C ASN A 243 14.63 -18.16 -14.14
N ILE A 244 13.84 -18.29 -13.07
CA ILE A 244 12.55 -17.62 -12.93
C ILE A 244 12.78 -16.22 -12.36
N CYS A 245 12.40 -15.21 -13.13
CA CYS A 245 12.60 -13.80 -12.82
C CYS A 245 11.25 -13.10 -12.47
N PRO A 246 11.28 -11.95 -11.81
CA PRO A 246 10.05 -11.24 -11.40
C PRO A 246 9.07 -10.95 -12.53
N ARG A 247 9.53 -10.67 -13.76
CA ARG A 247 8.63 -10.40 -14.90
C ARG A 247 8.00 -11.67 -15.48
N ASP A 248 8.53 -12.86 -15.17
CA ASP A 248 7.88 -14.13 -15.51
C ASP A 248 6.69 -14.41 -14.58
N ILE A 249 6.72 -13.85 -13.36
CA ILE A 249 5.70 -13.98 -12.31
C ILE A 249 4.71 -12.81 -12.37
N MET A 250 5.20 -11.57 -12.37
CA MET A 250 4.39 -10.35 -12.40
C MET A 250 3.87 -10.06 -13.81
N THR A 251 3.05 -10.97 -14.33
CA THR A 251 2.37 -10.84 -15.63
C THR A 251 1.06 -10.05 -15.48
N ARG A 252 0.41 -9.74 -16.60
CA ARG A 252 -0.91 -9.09 -16.61
C ARG A 252 -1.91 -9.87 -15.78
N GLU A 253 -1.93 -11.20 -15.89
CA GLU A 253 -2.80 -12.11 -15.17
C GLU A 253 -2.54 -12.06 -13.66
N ALA A 254 -1.28 -11.96 -13.24
CA ALA A 254 -0.93 -11.83 -11.83
C ALA A 254 -1.43 -10.50 -11.24
N PHE A 255 -1.35 -9.39 -11.99
CA PHE A 255 -1.92 -8.12 -11.57
C PHE A 255 -3.45 -8.16 -11.52
N GLU A 256 -4.11 -8.80 -12.47
CA GLU A 256 -5.57 -8.98 -12.42
C GLU A 256 -6.01 -9.84 -11.23
N ASN A 257 -5.24 -10.88 -10.87
CA ASN A 257 -5.43 -11.64 -9.63
C ASN A 257 -5.27 -10.73 -8.40
N ALA A 258 -4.23 -9.89 -8.37
CA ALA A 258 -3.99 -8.97 -7.26
C ALA A 258 -5.15 -7.97 -7.09
N ILE A 259 -5.62 -7.35 -8.19
CA ILE A 259 -6.78 -6.45 -8.17
C ILE A 259 -8.04 -7.20 -7.71
N THR A 260 -8.27 -8.43 -8.20
CA THR A 260 -9.43 -9.24 -7.79
C THR A 260 -9.43 -9.52 -6.30
N VAL A 261 -8.30 -9.96 -5.73
CA VAL A 261 -8.21 -10.22 -4.29
C VAL A 261 -8.33 -8.93 -3.49
N ASP A 262 -7.71 -7.83 -3.93
CA ASP A 262 -7.85 -6.51 -3.31
C ASP A 262 -9.32 -6.07 -3.21
N MET A 263 -10.08 -6.24 -4.29
CA MET A 263 -11.53 -5.97 -4.31
C MET A 263 -12.30 -6.90 -3.37
N GLY A 264 -11.93 -8.18 -3.34
CA GLY A 264 -12.57 -9.20 -2.50
C GLY A 264 -12.35 -9.00 -1.00
N ILE A 265 -11.18 -8.51 -0.62
CA ILE A 265 -10.86 -8.24 0.81
C ILE A 265 -11.20 -6.81 1.24
N GLY A 266 -11.52 -5.89 0.33
CA GLY A 266 -11.76 -4.49 0.65
C GLY A 266 -10.49 -3.76 1.09
N GLY A 267 -9.43 -3.88 0.32
CA GLY A 267 -8.13 -3.34 0.62
C GLY A 267 -8.05 -1.80 0.61
N SER A 268 -6.85 -1.29 0.55
CA SER A 268 -6.57 0.15 0.60
C SER A 268 -6.73 0.80 -0.78
N SER A 269 -7.30 2.01 -0.85
CA SER A 269 -7.33 2.81 -2.09
C SER A 269 -5.93 3.11 -2.65
N ASN A 270 -4.90 3.07 -1.81
CA ASN A 270 -3.50 3.22 -2.23
C ASN A 270 -3.01 2.11 -3.18
N THR A 271 -3.68 0.96 -3.21
CA THR A 271 -3.30 -0.15 -4.10
C THR A 271 -3.41 0.21 -5.57
N VAL A 272 -4.42 1.01 -5.95
CA VAL A 272 -4.55 1.52 -7.32
C VAL A 272 -3.28 2.24 -7.75
N LEU A 273 -2.73 3.10 -6.87
CA LEU A 273 -1.47 3.80 -7.12
C LEU A 273 -0.27 2.84 -7.14
N HIS A 274 -0.20 1.92 -6.18
CA HIS A 274 0.99 1.07 -6.02
C HIS A 274 1.06 -0.06 -7.03
N LEU A 275 -0.05 -0.72 -7.35
CA LEU A 275 -0.08 -1.75 -8.40
C LEU A 275 0.25 -1.16 -9.77
N THR A 276 -0.27 0.05 -10.07
CA THR A 276 0.07 0.77 -11.30
C THR A 276 1.57 1.08 -11.39
N ALA A 277 2.19 1.51 -10.27
CA ALA A 277 3.63 1.79 -10.25
C ALA A 277 4.48 0.52 -10.40
N ILE A 278 4.10 -0.59 -9.75
CA ILE A 278 4.81 -1.86 -9.88
C ILE A 278 4.68 -2.42 -11.31
N ALA A 279 3.48 -2.34 -11.88
CA ALA A 279 3.21 -2.77 -13.25
C ALA A 279 4.00 -1.94 -14.27
N HIS A 280 4.13 -0.62 -14.06
CA HIS A 280 4.98 0.25 -14.86
C HIS A 280 6.43 -0.28 -14.93
N GLU A 281 7.02 -0.66 -13.79
CA GLU A 281 8.36 -1.23 -13.73
C GLU A 281 8.45 -2.63 -14.38
N ALA A 282 7.35 -3.36 -14.39
CA ALA A 282 7.25 -4.63 -15.11
C ALA A 282 7.00 -4.46 -16.62
N GLY A 283 6.77 -3.24 -17.11
CA GLY A 283 6.40 -2.96 -18.50
C GLY A 283 4.95 -3.30 -18.84
N ILE A 284 4.06 -3.28 -17.85
CA ILE A 284 2.63 -3.62 -17.98
C ILE A 284 1.79 -2.37 -17.72
N GLU A 285 0.81 -2.12 -18.58
CA GLU A 285 -0.15 -1.03 -18.41
C GLU A 285 -1.37 -1.50 -17.61
N LEU A 286 -1.70 -0.79 -16.52
CA LEU A 286 -2.89 -1.00 -15.70
C LEU A 286 -3.75 0.28 -15.71
N PRO A 287 -4.62 0.47 -16.68
CA PRO A 287 -5.46 1.66 -16.74
C PRO A 287 -6.54 1.64 -15.65
N PRO A 288 -6.92 2.80 -15.06
CA PRO A 288 -7.93 2.87 -14.01
C PRO A 288 -9.26 2.16 -14.31
N PRO A 289 -9.81 2.18 -15.55
CA PRO A 289 -11.03 1.44 -15.86
C PRO A 289 -10.96 -0.07 -15.60
N LEU A 290 -9.77 -0.68 -15.68
CA LEU A 290 -9.59 -2.10 -15.36
C LEU A 290 -9.92 -2.40 -13.89
N PHE A 291 -9.52 -1.52 -12.98
CA PHE A 291 -9.82 -1.69 -11.56
C PHE A 291 -11.34 -1.64 -11.31
N ASP A 292 -12.07 -0.76 -12.00
CA ASP A 292 -13.54 -0.69 -11.89
C ASP A 292 -14.21 -1.93 -12.48
N GLU A 293 -13.76 -2.39 -13.65
CA GLU A 293 -14.27 -3.60 -14.28
C GLU A 293 -14.14 -4.81 -13.35
N ILE A 294 -12.95 -5.00 -12.77
CA ILE A 294 -12.70 -6.10 -11.85
C ILE A 294 -13.52 -5.91 -10.56
N SER A 295 -13.62 -4.70 -10.03
CA SER A 295 -14.43 -4.40 -8.85
C SER A 295 -15.89 -4.80 -9.03
N ARG A 296 -16.51 -4.44 -10.16
CA ARG A 296 -17.93 -4.75 -10.45
C ARG A 296 -18.25 -6.23 -10.45
N ARG A 297 -17.31 -7.09 -10.84
CA ARG A 297 -17.50 -8.55 -10.92
C ARG A 297 -17.05 -9.32 -9.70
N THR A 298 -16.31 -8.67 -8.77
CA THR A 298 -15.70 -9.33 -7.62
C THR A 298 -16.51 -9.09 -6.36
N PRO A 299 -17.07 -10.13 -5.71
CA PRO A 299 -17.81 -9.97 -4.46
C PRO A 299 -16.86 -9.59 -3.31
N TYR A 300 -17.30 -8.67 -2.44
CA TYR A 300 -16.61 -8.31 -1.20
C TYR A 300 -16.92 -9.34 -0.12
N ILE A 301 -15.93 -10.14 0.29
CA ILE A 301 -16.12 -11.34 1.10
C ILE A 301 -15.44 -11.31 2.47
N THR A 302 -14.65 -10.26 2.79
CA THR A 302 -14.11 -10.08 4.16
C THR A 302 -14.40 -8.67 4.67
N LYS A 303 -14.60 -8.51 5.97
CA LYS A 303 -14.92 -7.20 6.57
C LYS A 303 -13.95 -6.90 7.71
N LEU A 304 -12.73 -6.56 7.33
CA LEU A 304 -11.64 -6.26 8.25
C LEU A 304 -11.63 -4.79 8.67
N SER A 305 -11.03 -4.47 9.82
CA SER A 305 -10.79 -3.08 10.26
C SER A 305 -10.07 -2.28 9.17
N PRO A 306 -10.51 -1.05 8.82
CA PRO A 306 -11.47 -0.19 9.51
C PRO A 306 -12.93 -0.43 9.12
N ALA A 307 -13.24 -1.24 8.10
CA ALA A 307 -14.61 -1.47 7.61
C ALA A 307 -15.42 -2.40 8.53
N GLY A 308 -14.76 -3.18 9.38
CA GLY A 308 -15.35 -4.11 10.35
C GLY A 308 -14.51 -4.24 11.61
N THR A 309 -14.80 -5.26 12.41
CA THR A 309 -14.19 -5.51 13.71
C THR A 309 -13.06 -6.54 13.67
N HIS A 310 -12.96 -7.33 12.61
CA HIS A 310 -11.89 -8.30 12.44
C HIS A 310 -10.57 -7.63 12.06
N HIS A 311 -9.46 -8.25 12.46
CA HIS A 311 -8.10 -7.79 12.18
C HIS A 311 -7.33 -8.82 11.35
N MET A 312 -6.08 -8.54 11.01
CA MET A 312 -5.27 -9.42 10.17
C MET A 312 -4.99 -10.79 10.82
N GLN A 313 -4.89 -10.84 12.15
CA GLN A 313 -4.78 -12.10 12.88
C GLN A 313 -5.99 -13.01 12.66
N ASP A 314 -7.21 -12.43 12.68
CA ASP A 314 -8.44 -13.18 12.45
C ASP A 314 -8.49 -13.73 11.02
N LEU A 315 -8.03 -12.93 10.04
CA LEU A 315 -7.91 -13.39 8.66
C LEU A 315 -6.91 -14.54 8.53
N ASN A 316 -5.77 -14.47 9.24
CA ASN A 316 -4.78 -15.56 9.26
C ASN A 316 -5.40 -16.85 9.80
N GLU A 317 -6.09 -16.77 10.93
CA GLU A 317 -6.75 -17.91 11.60
C GLU A 317 -7.92 -18.47 10.75
N ALA A 318 -8.59 -17.61 9.98
CA ALA A 318 -9.66 -18.00 9.06
C ALA A 318 -9.18 -18.69 7.77
N GLY A 319 -7.85 -18.85 7.56
CA GLY A 319 -7.26 -19.51 6.41
C GLY A 319 -6.43 -18.60 5.50
N GLY A 320 -6.31 -17.31 5.85
CA GLY A 320 -5.43 -16.35 5.18
C GLY A 320 -5.85 -16.01 3.74
N ILE A 321 -4.90 -15.43 3.01
CA ILE A 321 -5.10 -15.03 1.61
C ILE A 321 -5.32 -16.24 0.70
N SER A 322 -4.70 -17.38 0.98
CA SER A 322 -4.91 -18.59 0.19
C SER A 322 -6.37 -19.06 0.22
N ALA A 323 -7.05 -18.98 1.39
CA ALA A 323 -8.48 -19.31 1.51
C ALA A 323 -9.36 -18.29 0.77
N VAL A 324 -9.04 -17.00 0.83
CA VAL A 324 -9.72 -15.96 0.04
C VAL A 324 -9.60 -16.25 -1.46
N MET A 325 -8.39 -16.53 -1.94
CA MET A 325 -8.15 -16.88 -3.36
C MET A 325 -8.92 -18.14 -3.77
N LYS A 326 -8.90 -19.17 -2.93
CA LYS A 326 -9.67 -20.40 -3.17
C LYS A 326 -11.16 -20.11 -3.29
N GLU A 327 -11.71 -19.27 -2.45
CA GLU A 327 -13.12 -18.90 -2.46
C GLU A 327 -13.48 -18.10 -3.73
N LEU A 328 -12.69 -17.08 -4.09
CA LEU A 328 -12.88 -16.30 -5.31
C LEU A 328 -12.75 -17.15 -6.58
N SER A 329 -11.88 -18.17 -6.58
CA SER A 329 -11.69 -19.08 -7.72
C SER A 329 -12.94 -19.86 -8.10
N LYS A 330 -13.87 -20.08 -7.17
CA LYS A 330 -15.15 -20.77 -7.42
C LYS A 330 -16.04 -20.04 -8.43
N LYS A 331 -15.82 -18.73 -8.63
CA LYS A 331 -16.50 -17.91 -9.66
C LYS A 331 -15.64 -17.67 -10.90
N ASN A 332 -14.55 -18.40 -11.07
CA ASN A 332 -13.58 -18.21 -12.16
C ASN A 332 -13.05 -16.77 -12.26
N LEU A 333 -12.81 -16.12 -11.11
CA LEU A 333 -12.35 -14.75 -11.05
C LEU A 333 -10.82 -14.63 -11.08
N LEU A 334 -10.09 -15.76 -10.95
CA LEU A 334 -8.63 -15.80 -10.88
C LEU A 334 -8.02 -16.57 -12.04
N HIS A 335 -6.86 -16.11 -12.48
CA HIS A 335 -5.98 -16.81 -13.42
C HIS A 335 -5.16 -17.84 -12.65
N LEU A 336 -5.64 -19.07 -12.59
CA LEU A 336 -5.07 -20.13 -11.74
C LEU A 336 -3.74 -20.68 -12.25
N ASP A 337 -3.44 -20.52 -13.52
CA ASP A 337 -2.20 -21.00 -14.15
C ASP A 337 -1.07 -19.94 -14.09
N ALA A 338 -1.33 -18.75 -13.48
CA ALA A 338 -0.32 -17.75 -13.24
C ALA A 338 0.80 -18.30 -12.33
N LEU A 339 2.06 -18.01 -12.74
CA LEU A 339 3.26 -18.46 -12.04
C LEU A 339 3.45 -17.72 -10.73
N THR A 340 4.04 -18.40 -9.75
CA THR A 340 4.46 -17.83 -8.46
C THR A 340 5.88 -18.28 -8.15
N VAL A 341 6.48 -17.76 -7.09
CA VAL A 341 7.80 -18.23 -6.61
C VAL A 341 7.83 -19.72 -6.22
N THR A 342 6.67 -20.39 -6.14
CA THR A 342 6.55 -21.84 -5.82
C THR A 342 5.45 -22.48 -6.63
N GLY A 343 5.66 -22.68 -7.93
CA GLY A 343 4.64 -23.27 -8.82
C GLY A 343 3.54 -22.29 -9.23
N THR A 344 2.35 -22.79 -9.51
CA THR A 344 1.20 -22.00 -9.98
C THR A 344 0.27 -21.57 -8.85
N VAL A 345 -0.58 -20.59 -9.12
CA VAL A 345 -1.66 -20.19 -8.19
C VAL A 345 -2.54 -21.38 -7.84
N ARG A 346 -2.89 -22.23 -8.83
CA ARG A 346 -3.71 -23.46 -8.64
C ARG A 346 -3.12 -24.36 -7.57
N GLU A 347 -1.84 -24.71 -7.70
CA GLU A 347 -1.12 -25.58 -6.75
C GLU A 347 -1.06 -24.96 -5.36
N ARG A 348 -0.83 -23.64 -5.29
CA ARG A 348 -0.74 -22.91 -4.03
C ARG A 348 -2.03 -22.93 -3.21
N ILE A 349 -3.19 -22.86 -3.86
CA ILE A 349 -4.48 -22.80 -3.18
C ILE A 349 -5.23 -24.14 -3.14
N GLU A 350 -4.64 -25.22 -3.65
CA GLU A 350 -5.31 -26.53 -3.79
C GLU A 350 -5.93 -27.01 -2.47
N HIS A 351 -5.18 -26.90 -1.39
CA HIS A 351 -5.57 -27.36 -0.05
C HIS A 351 -6.03 -26.25 0.88
N ALA A 352 -6.22 -25.03 0.36
CA ALA A 352 -6.70 -23.92 1.18
C ALA A 352 -8.19 -24.09 1.52
N GLU A 353 -8.55 -23.80 2.78
CA GLU A 353 -9.91 -23.92 3.31
C GLU A 353 -10.26 -22.70 4.15
N ILE A 354 -11.54 -22.33 4.19
CA ILE A 354 -12.06 -21.33 5.10
C ILE A 354 -12.26 -22.02 6.46
N MET A 355 -11.49 -21.60 7.46
CA MET A 355 -11.57 -22.11 8.82
C MET A 355 -12.62 -21.36 9.66
N ASP A 356 -12.90 -20.08 9.32
CA ASP A 356 -13.94 -19.25 9.96
C ASP A 356 -14.74 -18.47 8.92
N SER A 357 -15.99 -18.88 8.73
CA SER A 357 -16.93 -18.25 7.80
C SER A 357 -17.51 -16.90 8.30
N THR A 358 -17.21 -16.48 9.51
CA THR A 358 -17.58 -15.16 10.03
C THR A 358 -16.57 -14.10 9.59
N VAL A 359 -15.33 -14.51 9.26
CA VAL A 359 -14.26 -13.64 8.78
C VAL A 359 -14.20 -13.64 7.25
N ILE A 360 -14.23 -14.83 6.64
CA ILE A 360 -14.23 -15.01 5.18
C ILE A 360 -15.59 -15.57 4.76
N HIS A 361 -16.43 -14.74 4.18
CA HIS A 361 -17.73 -15.15 3.65
C HIS A 361 -17.58 -15.93 2.33
N SER A 362 -18.56 -16.78 2.06
CA SER A 362 -18.61 -17.44 0.74
C SER A 362 -18.97 -16.45 -0.37
N VAL A 363 -18.50 -16.71 -1.59
CA VAL A 363 -18.89 -15.94 -2.79
C VAL A 363 -20.38 -16.01 -3.10
N GLY A 364 -21.10 -16.97 -2.51
CA GLY A 364 -22.57 -17.07 -2.60
C GLY A 364 -23.30 -16.19 -1.58
N ASN A 365 -22.63 -15.73 -0.52
CA ASN A 365 -23.18 -14.87 0.52
C ASN A 365 -22.18 -13.77 0.91
N PRO A 366 -21.79 -12.87 -0.01
CA PRO A 366 -20.81 -11.82 0.26
C PRO A 366 -21.42 -10.67 1.10
N TYR A 367 -20.57 -9.83 1.69
CA TYR A 367 -21.00 -8.57 2.30
C TYR A 367 -21.61 -7.61 1.28
N ARG A 368 -21.03 -7.55 0.07
CA ARG A 368 -21.54 -6.80 -1.09
C ARG A 368 -21.27 -7.60 -2.37
N PRO A 369 -22.13 -7.48 -3.40
CA PRO A 369 -21.94 -8.18 -4.68
C PRO A 369 -20.76 -7.60 -5.49
N GLU A 370 -20.35 -6.38 -5.23
CA GLU A 370 -19.23 -5.66 -5.84
C GLU A 370 -18.07 -5.46 -4.86
N GLY A 371 -16.89 -5.17 -5.40
CA GLY A 371 -15.64 -5.02 -4.65
C GLY A 371 -15.59 -3.86 -3.65
N GLY A 372 -14.62 -3.93 -2.77
CA GLY A 372 -14.44 -2.94 -1.70
C GLY A 372 -13.92 -1.57 -2.15
N LEU A 373 -13.40 -1.45 -3.39
CA LEU A 373 -12.97 -0.17 -3.98
C LEU A 373 -13.83 0.18 -5.19
N ALA A 374 -13.99 1.48 -5.45
CA ALA A 374 -14.66 1.98 -6.64
C ALA A 374 -13.80 3.08 -7.31
N ILE A 375 -13.74 3.06 -8.63
CA ILE A 375 -13.11 4.11 -9.43
C ILE A 375 -14.22 5.02 -9.95
N LEU A 376 -14.13 6.30 -9.61
CA LEU A 376 -15.08 7.30 -10.03
C LEU A 376 -14.50 8.11 -11.20
N SER A 377 -15.38 8.60 -12.07
CA SER A 377 -15.04 9.51 -13.16
C SER A 377 -16.11 10.57 -13.33
N GLY A 378 -15.81 11.60 -14.12
CA GLY A 378 -16.75 12.70 -14.42
C GLY A 378 -16.02 14.00 -14.69
N ASN A 379 -16.78 15.09 -14.83
CA ASN A 379 -16.20 16.40 -15.14
C ASN A 379 -15.25 16.92 -14.04
N LEU A 380 -15.34 16.39 -12.80
CA LEU A 380 -14.44 16.72 -11.70
C LEU A 380 -13.20 15.84 -11.68
N ALA A 381 -13.29 14.60 -12.15
CA ALA A 381 -12.20 13.64 -12.21
C ALA A 381 -12.19 12.95 -13.59
N PRO A 382 -11.78 13.67 -14.67
CA PRO A 382 -11.84 13.11 -16.01
C PRO A 382 -10.91 11.90 -16.21
N ASP A 383 -9.78 11.83 -15.51
CA ASP A 383 -8.88 10.68 -15.58
C ASP A 383 -9.27 9.57 -14.61
N CYS A 384 -9.45 9.89 -13.34
CA CYS A 384 -10.00 9.00 -12.31
C CYS A 384 -10.09 9.68 -10.94
N ALA A 385 -10.82 9.05 -10.03
CA ALA A 385 -10.74 9.21 -8.58
C ALA A 385 -11.02 7.88 -7.91
N VAL A 386 -10.57 7.67 -6.68
CA VAL A 386 -10.65 6.39 -5.97
C VAL A 386 -11.37 6.56 -4.65
N VAL A 387 -12.28 5.65 -4.34
CA VAL A 387 -12.97 5.59 -3.05
C VAL A 387 -12.96 4.17 -2.48
N LYS A 388 -12.71 4.05 -1.16
CA LYS A 388 -12.87 2.78 -0.43
C LYS A 388 -14.36 2.58 -0.12
N ALA A 389 -15.10 2.04 -1.07
CA ALA A 389 -16.55 1.83 -0.97
C ALA A 389 -16.95 0.93 0.21
N SER A 390 -16.08 -0.02 0.59
CA SER A 390 -16.28 -0.90 1.75
C SER A 390 -16.35 -0.17 3.10
N ALA A 391 -15.79 1.04 3.18
CA ALA A 391 -15.76 1.87 4.40
C ALA A 391 -16.78 3.03 4.36
N VAL A 392 -17.67 3.07 3.36
CA VAL A 392 -18.72 4.09 3.20
C VAL A 392 -20.05 3.53 3.71
N ALA A 393 -20.72 4.29 4.57
CA ALA A 393 -22.06 3.96 5.06
C ALA A 393 -23.07 4.02 3.89
N ASP A 394 -24.10 3.19 3.92
CA ASP A 394 -25.05 3.04 2.82
C ASP A 394 -25.80 4.35 2.49
N ASP A 395 -26.08 5.17 3.49
CA ASP A 395 -26.72 6.49 3.33
C ASP A 395 -25.78 7.57 2.75
N MET A 396 -24.47 7.28 2.63
CA MET A 396 -23.46 8.16 2.05
C MET A 396 -22.92 7.68 0.70
N LEU A 397 -23.42 6.54 0.18
CA LEU A 397 -23.00 6.02 -1.14
C LEU A 397 -23.35 6.97 -2.28
N THR A 398 -24.44 7.74 -2.14
CA THR A 398 -24.78 8.85 -3.02
C THR A 398 -24.92 10.11 -2.15
N TYR A 399 -24.01 11.05 -2.35
CA TYR A 399 -23.94 12.26 -1.56
C TYR A 399 -23.85 13.50 -2.44
N ARG A 400 -24.66 14.52 -2.13
CA ARG A 400 -24.66 15.81 -2.81
C ARG A 400 -24.49 16.92 -1.77
N GLY A 401 -23.42 17.71 -1.90
CA GLY A 401 -23.12 18.74 -0.90
C GLY A 401 -22.58 20.03 -1.48
N THR A 402 -22.27 20.96 -0.57
CA THR A 402 -21.74 22.29 -0.89
C THR A 402 -20.23 22.31 -0.68
N ALA A 403 -19.46 22.72 -1.67
CA ALA A 403 -18.00 22.76 -1.62
C ALA A 403 -17.49 23.75 -0.56
N ARG A 404 -16.52 23.29 0.23
CA ARG A 404 -15.65 24.05 1.13
C ARG A 404 -14.21 23.79 0.75
N CYS A 405 -13.55 24.74 0.11
CA CYS A 405 -12.25 24.56 -0.52
C CYS A 405 -11.09 25.00 0.37
N PHE A 406 -10.08 24.12 0.49
CA PHE A 406 -8.85 24.36 1.21
C PHE A 406 -7.65 23.96 0.34
N ASN A 407 -6.54 24.71 0.45
CA ASN A 407 -5.33 24.47 -0.36
C ASN A 407 -4.25 23.69 0.39
N SER A 408 -4.58 23.21 1.61
CA SER A 408 -3.75 22.31 2.42
C SER A 408 -4.63 21.44 3.32
N GLU A 409 -4.08 20.31 3.78
CA GLU A 409 -4.73 19.46 4.78
C GLU A 409 -4.92 20.24 6.09
N GLU A 410 -3.90 20.99 6.51
CA GLU A 410 -3.87 21.74 7.75
C GLU A 410 -5.02 22.75 7.82
N ASP A 411 -5.25 23.51 6.75
CA ASP A 411 -6.35 24.47 6.67
C ASP A 411 -7.72 23.76 6.74
N GLY A 412 -7.84 22.61 6.08
CA GLY A 412 -9.05 21.77 6.12
C GLY A 412 -9.35 21.26 7.51
N VAL A 413 -8.35 20.68 8.19
CA VAL A 413 -8.48 20.16 9.57
C VAL A 413 -8.85 21.30 10.53
N ASN A 414 -8.15 22.44 10.45
CA ASN A 414 -8.44 23.59 11.30
C ASN A 414 -9.88 24.08 11.11
N ALA A 415 -10.37 24.16 9.87
CA ALA A 415 -11.75 24.57 9.60
C ALA A 415 -12.79 23.59 10.18
N ILE A 416 -12.51 22.26 10.15
CA ILE A 416 -13.36 21.26 10.77
C ILE A 416 -13.37 21.44 12.30
N MET A 417 -12.19 21.57 12.91
CA MET A 417 -12.04 21.75 14.36
C MET A 417 -12.68 23.04 14.88
N ASP A 418 -12.61 24.12 14.10
CA ASP A 418 -13.24 25.41 14.40
C ASP A 418 -14.77 25.40 14.24
N GLY A 419 -15.37 24.28 13.85
CA GLY A 419 -16.83 24.16 13.63
C GLY A 419 -17.34 24.93 12.41
N LYS A 420 -16.48 25.19 11.41
CA LYS A 420 -16.86 25.90 10.16
C LYS A 420 -17.44 24.97 9.10
N ILE A 421 -17.38 23.66 9.33
CA ILE A 421 -17.89 22.59 8.47
C ILE A 421 -19.15 22.00 9.09
N HIS A 422 -20.18 21.82 8.27
CA HIS A 422 -21.50 21.37 8.70
C HIS A 422 -21.99 20.20 7.85
N ASP A 423 -22.98 19.47 8.35
CA ASP A 423 -23.68 18.44 7.58
C ASP A 423 -24.19 19.04 6.25
N GLY A 424 -23.98 18.32 5.15
CA GLY A 424 -24.31 18.81 3.81
C GLY A 424 -23.16 19.51 3.09
N ASP A 425 -22.00 19.70 3.72
CA ASP A 425 -20.79 20.20 3.04
C ASP A 425 -20.02 19.07 2.33
N VAL A 426 -19.23 19.43 1.32
CA VAL A 426 -18.15 18.63 0.75
C VAL A 426 -16.85 19.38 0.97
N VAL A 427 -15.99 18.83 1.81
CA VAL A 427 -14.66 19.37 2.07
C VAL A 427 -13.75 19.03 0.89
N VAL A 428 -13.15 20.04 0.27
CA VAL A 428 -12.25 19.92 -0.88
C VAL A 428 -10.85 20.31 -0.43
N ILE A 429 -9.94 19.33 -0.33
CA ILE A 429 -8.53 19.58 -0.03
C ILE A 429 -7.74 19.37 -1.33
N ARG A 430 -7.11 20.41 -1.83
CA ARG A 430 -6.45 20.45 -3.14
C ARG A 430 -5.00 20.92 -3.05
N TYR A 431 -4.23 20.72 -4.12
CA TYR A 431 -2.79 20.94 -4.18
C TYR A 431 -2.02 20.03 -3.19
N GLU A 432 -2.54 18.83 -2.98
CA GLU A 432 -1.89 17.76 -2.21
C GLU A 432 -1.60 16.51 -3.08
N GLY A 433 -1.70 16.66 -4.42
CA GLY A 433 -1.34 15.63 -5.38
C GLY A 433 0.16 15.36 -5.47
N PRO A 434 0.59 14.46 -6.39
CA PRO A 434 2.01 14.09 -6.56
C PRO A 434 2.94 15.28 -6.74
N LYS A 435 2.55 16.27 -7.54
CA LYS A 435 3.32 17.50 -7.79
C LYS A 435 3.01 18.61 -6.79
N GLY A 436 1.74 18.82 -6.49
CA GLY A 436 1.27 19.93 -5.65
C GLY A 436 1.60 19.77 -4.19
N GLY A 437 1.56 18.53 -3.67
CA GLY A 437 1.84 18.19 -2.30
C GLY A 437 3.25 18.58 -1.82
N PRO A 438 4.39 18.29 -2.49
CA PRO A 438 4.63 17.13 -3.33
C PRO A 438 4.64 15.83 -2.52
N GLY A 439 4.61 14.69 -3.20
CA GLY A 439 4.59 13.37 -2.55
C GLY A 439 3.21 12.89 -2.17
N MET A 440 2.15 13.57 -2.65
CA MET A 440 0.76 13.10 -2.54
C MET A 440 0.40 12.72 -1.09
N GLN A 441 0.41 13.70 -0.20
CA GLN A 441 0.21 13.54 1.25
C GLN A 441 -0.98 12.63 1.57
N GLU A 442 -0.75 11.66 2.44
CA GLU A 442 -1.80 10.74 2.90
C GLU A 442 -2.51 11.33 4.10
N MET A 443 -3.84 11.41 4.04
CA MET A 443 -4.68 12.05 5.03
C MET A 443 -5.44 11.03 5.86
N LEU A 444 -5.36 11.14 7.17
CA LEU A 444 -6.20 10.43 8.12
C LEU A 444 -6.87 11.42 9.09
N ASN A 445 -6.18 12.47 9.48
CA ASN A 445 -6.66 13.45 10.45
C ASN A 445 -8.02 14.07 10.05
N PRO A 446 -8.24 14.56 8.82
CA PRO A 446 -9.54 15.13 8.44
C PRO A 446 -10.68 14.13 8.63
N THR A 447 -10.46 12.85 8.24
CA THR A 447 -11.48 11.81 8.34
C THR A 447 -11.74 11.39 9.78
N ALA A 448 -10.68 11.29 10.60
CA ALA A 448 -10.79 10.95 12.01
C ALA A 448 -11.54 12.04 12.79
N VAL A 449 -11.24 13.32 12.54
CA VAL A 449 -11.93 14.45 13.18
C VAL A 449 -13.40 14.51 12.77
N ILE A 450 -13.71 14.36 11.46
CA ILE A 450 -15.09 14.28 10.94
C ILE A 450 -15.88 13.18 11.67
N THR A 451 -15.29 11.97 11.75
CA THR A 451 -15.91 10.82 12.44
C THR A 451 -16.07 11.09 13.94
N GLY A 452 -15.05 11.62 14.61
CA GLY A 452 -15.08 11.96 16.04
C GLY A 452 -16.14 13.02 16.39
N MET A 453 -16.33 13.99 15.51
CA MET A 453 -17.37 15.03 15.64
C MET A 453 -18.77 14.54 15.25
N GLY A 454 -18.85 13.41 14.53
CA GLY A 454 -20.13 12.83 14.07
C GLY A 454 -20.75 13.60 12.90
N LEU A 455 -19.94 14.28 12.07
CA LEU A 455 -20.40 15.05 10.91
C LEU A 455 -20.69 14.15 9.71
N LYS A 456 -21.76 14.45 8.98
CA LYS A 456 -22.11 13.84 7.69
C LYS A 456 -21.67 14.75 6.54
N VAL A 457 -20.44 14.58 6.08
CA VAL A 457 -19.82 15.37 5.01
C VAL A 457 -19.10 14.46 4.01
N GLY A 458 -19.06 14.88 2.75
CA GLY A 458 -18.17 14.29 1.76
C GLY A 458 -16.79 14.94 1.83
N LEU A 459 -15.74 14.20 1.45
CA LEU A 459 -14.37 14.71 1.43
C LEU A 459 -13.69 14.29 0.13
N ILE A 460 -13.15 15.26 -0.62
CA ILE A 460 -12.44 14.99 -1.88
C ILE A 460 -11.06 15.64 -1.89
N THR A 461 -10.08 14.97 -2.53
CA THR A 461 -8.72 15.48 -2.63
C THR A 461 -7.99 14.93 -3.86
N ASP A 462 -7.03 15.70 -4.38
CA ASP A 462 -6.01 15.22 -5.31
C ASP A 462 -4.83 14.51 -4.61
N GLY A 463 -4.81 14.54 -3.26
CA GLY A 463 -3.96 13.73 -2.42
C GLY A 463 -4.48 12.30 -2.23
N ARG A 464 -4.12 11.67 -1.10
CA ARG A 464 -4.52 10.29 -0.75
C ARG A 464 -5.21 10.25 0.61
N PHE A 465 -6.03 9.22 0.79
CA PHE A 465 -6.50 8.86 2.13
C PHE A 465 -5.80 7.63 2.65
N SER A 466 -5.61 7.57 3.96
CA SER A 466 -5.12 6.38 4.64
C SER A 466 -6.04 5.19 4.38
N GLY A 467 -5.48 3.99 4.32
CA GLY A 467 -6.26 2.75 4.31
C GLY A 467 -7.17 2.58 5.54
N ALA A 468 -6.91 3.35 6.60
CA ALA A 468 -7.72 3.42 7.82
C ALA A 468 -8.89 4.42 7.76
N SER A 469 -9.02 5.21 6.68
CA SER A 469 -10.09 6.21 6.53
C SER A 469 -11.47 5.56 6.39
N GLN A 470 -12.49 6.24 6.93
CA GLN A 470 -13.90 5.88 6.85
C GLN A 470 -14.71 7.05 6.25
N GLY A 471 -15.87 6.73 5.65
CA GLY A 471 -16.79 7.72 5.08
C GLY A 471 -16.60 7.94 3.58
N ALA A 472 -17.38 8.89 3.01
CA ALA A 472 -17.36 9.24 1.58
C ALA A 472 -16.10 10.07 1.23
N CYS A 473 -14.92 9.42 1.32
CA CYS A 473 -13.61 10.02 1.10
C CYS A 473 -13.08 9.60 -0.27
N VAL A 474 -13.08 10.53 -1.22
CA VAL A 474 -12.65 10.35 -2.61
C VAL A 474 -11.28 10.97 -2.81
N GLY A 475 -10.26 10.14 -2.97
CA GLY A 475 -8.88 10.57 -3.22
C GLY A 475 -8.44 10.34 -4.66
N HIS A 476 -7.16 10.65 -4.93
CA HIS A 476 -6.52 10.47 -6.23
C HIS A 476 -7.25 11.21 -7.37
N VAL A 477 -7.96 12.30 -7.04
CA VAL A 477 -8.67 13.08 -8.06
C VAL A 477 -7.67 13.55 -9.11
N SER A 478 -7.85 13.09 -10.34
CA SER A 478 -6.92 13.31 -11.45
C SER A 478 -7.67 13.91 -12.66
N PRO A 479 -7.01 14.90 -13.33
CA PRO A 479 -5.72 15.52 -13.04
C PRO A 479 -5.71 16.33 -11.75
N GLU A 480 -4.54 16.37 -11.07
CA GLU A 480 -4.38 17.13 -9.82
C GLU A 480 -4.49 18.66 -10.01
N ALA A 481 -4.77 19.39 -8.93
CA ALA A 481 -4.92 20.85 -8.96
C ALA A 481 -3.65 21.57 -9.46
N MET A 482 -2.46 21.10 -9.08
CA MET A 482 -1.19 21.69 -9.52
C MET A 482 -0.96 21.58 -11.02
N SER A 483 -1.58 20.61 -11.67
CA SER A 483 -1.57 20.42 -13.13
C SER A 483 -2.77 21.12 -13.83
N GLY A 484 -3.54 21.94 -13.13
CA GLY A 484 -4.71 22.63 -13.66
C GLY A 484 -5.92 21.72 -13.85
N GLY A 485 -6.00 20.60 -13.11
CA GLY A 485 -7.17 19.72 -13.09
C GLY A 485 -8.44 20.42 -12.61
N PRO A 486 -9.64 19.88 -12.91
CA PRO A 486 -10.92 20.52 -12.53
C PRO A 486 -11.05 20.81 -11.03
N ILE A 487 -10.42 20.03 -10.18
CA ILE A 487 -10.40 20.25 -8.72
C ILE A 487 -9.81 21.61 -8.33
N ALA A 488 -8.89 22.17 -9.15
CA ALA A 488 -8.35 23.51 -8.94
C ALA A 488 -9.39 24.62 -9.19
N LEU A 489 -10.44 24.33 -9.96
CA LEU A 489 -11.44 25.30 -10.43
C LEU A 489 -12.68 25.36 -9.53
N ILE A 490 -12.76 24.50 -8.50
CA ILE A 490 -13.88 24.51 -7.56
C ILE A 490 -13.83 25.79 -6.72
N GLU A 491 -14.99 26.43 -6.54
CA GLU A 491 -15.16 27.57 -5.67
C GLU A 491 -16.06 27.22 -4.46
N ASN A 492 -15.89 27.94 -3.35
CA ASN A 492 -16.76 27.78 -2.19
C ASN A 492 -18.23 28.05 -2.58
N GLY A 493 -19.11 27.12 -2.22
CA GLY A 493 -20.53 27.21 -2.54
C GLY A 493 -20.96 26.39 -3.76
N ASP A 494 -20.05 25.93 -4.61
CA ASP A 494 -20.37 25.01 -5.70
C ASP A 494 -21.03 23.73 -5.19
N LYS A 495 -21.86 23.11 -6.02
CA LYS A 495 -22.47 21.83 -5.69
C LYS A 495 -21.65 20.69 -6.29
N ILE A 496 -21.39 19.68 -5.46
CA ILE A 496 -20.64 18.48 -5.85
C ILE A 496 -21.51 17.26 -5.57
N THR A 497 -21.56 16.35 -6.54
CA THR A 497 -22.21 15.04 -6.41
C THR A 497 -21.16 13.93 -6.42
N ILE A 498 -21.15 13.12 -5.36
CA ILE A 498 -20.42 11.87 -5.22
C ILE A 498 -21.46 10.75 -5.38
N ASP A 499 -21.38 9.96 -6.45
CA ASP A 499 -22.32 8.86 -6.73
C ASP A 499 -21.51 7.58 -6.97
N ILE A 500 -21.25 6.88 -5.87
CA ILE A 500 -20.40 5.68 -5.87
C ILE A 500 -21.04 4.52 -6.66
N PRO A 501 -22.35 4.22 -6.52
CA PRO A 501 -23.01 3.19 -7.31
C PRO A 501 -22.88 3.41 -8.83
N ASN A 502 -23.02 4.66 -9.29
CA ASN A 502 -22.92 5.00 -10.70
C ASN A 502 -21.50 5.40 -11.13
N ARG A 503 -20.49 5.28 -10.23
CA ARG A 503 -19.08 5.60 -10.51
C ARG A 503 -18.88 7.04 -10.99
N ARG A 504 -19.63 7.98 -10.42
CA ARG A 504 -19.64 9.38 -10.87
C ARG A 504 -19.14 10.33 -9.79
N LEU A 505 -18.25 11.24 -10.19
CA LEU A 505 -17.84 12.42 -9.42
C LEU A 505 -18.09 13.66 -10.27
N ALA A 506 -19.03 14.50 -9.85
CA ALA A 506 -19.48 15.61 -10.67
C ALA A 506 -19.48 16.95 -9.92
N LEU A 507 -18.97 17.97 -10.58
CA LEU A 507 -19.11 19.38 -10.23
C LEU A 507 -20.29 19.96 -11.00
N GLU A 508 -21.28 20.51 -10.30
CA GLU A 508 -22.51 21.05 -10.89
C GLU A 508 -22.32 22.52 -11.30
N VAL A 509 -21.36 22.75 -12.19
CA VAL A 509 -21.03 24.05 -12.77
C VAL A 509 -21.05 23.88 -14.29
N SER A 510 -21.56 24.89 -15.03
CA SER A 510 -21.63 24.80 -16.49
C SER A 510 -20.25 24.76 -17.13
N ASP A 511 -20.16 24.18 -18.33
CA ASP A 511 -18.89 24.07 -19.06
C ASP A 511 -18.35 25.47 -19.43
N GLU A 512 -19.24 26.45 -19.68
CA GLU A 512 -18.86 27.84 -19.97
C GLU A 512 -18.20 28.49 -18.74
N GLU A 513 -18.77 28.28 -17.54
CA GLU A 513 -18.19 28.82 -16.32
C GLU A 513 -16.86 28.11 -15.98
N LEU A 514 -16.78 26.79 -16.15
CA LEU A 514 -15.52 26.06 -15.98
C LEU A 514 -14.44 26.54 -16.95
N ALA A 515 -14.79 26.80 -18.21
CA ALA A 515 -13.85 27.33 -19.19
C ALA A 515 -13.37 28.75 -18.79
N LYS A 516 -14.25 29.61 -18.28
CA LYS A 516 -13.89 30.92 -17.75
C LYS A 516 -12.98 30.84 -16.54
N ARG A 517 -13.28 29.96 -15.57
CA ARG A 517 -12.41 29.74 -14.40
C ARG A 517 -11.04 29.18 -14.81
N ARG A 518 -10.99 28.28 -15.79
CA ARG A 518 -9.74 27.73 -16.35
C ARG A 518 -8.90 28.82 -17.02
N ALA A 519 -9.52 29.72 -17.76
CA ALA A 519 -8.82 30.85 -18.41
C ALA A 519 -8.18 31.82 -17.39
N ASN A 520 -8.77 31.93 -16.19
CA ASN A 520 -8.29 32.79 -15.11
C ASN A 520 -7.35 32.04 -14.11
N TRP A 521 -7.26 30.71 -14.19
CA TRP A 521 -6.42 29.95 -13.28
C TRP A 521 -4.94 30.17 -13.57
N VAL A 522 -4.20 30.45 -12.51
CA VAL A 522 -2.74 30.58 -12.56
C VAL A 522 -2.13 29.51 -11.66
N GLN A 523 -1.17 28.78 -12.20
CA GLN A 523 -0.46 27.76 -11.43
C GLN A 523 0.23 28.41 -10.22
N PRO A 524 -0.05 27.95 -9.00
CA PRO A 524 0.60 28.50 -7.81
C PRO A 524 2.09 28.11 -7.76
N GLU A 525 2.86 28.87 -6.99
CA GLU A 525 4.25 28.54 -6.72
C GLU A 525 4.35 27.17 -6.01
N PRO A 526 5.40 26.37 -6.33
CA PRO A 526 5.63 25.10 -5.64
C PRO A 526 5.74 25.28 -4.12
N LYS A 527 5.06 24.45 -3.35
CA LYS A 527 5.13 24.44 -1.88
C LYS A 527 6.55 24.17 -1.36
N ILE A 528 7.32 23.32 -2.07
CA ILE A 528 8.70 22.95 -1.70
C ILE A 528 9.62 23.21 -2.90
N LYS A 529 10.64 24.06 -2.69
CA LYS A 529 11.52 24.57 -3.77
C LYS A 529 12.92 23.92 -3.78
N THR A 530 13.27 23.17 -2.75
CA THR A 530 14.62 22.59 -2.60
C THR A 530 14.57 21.14 -2.11
N GLY A 531 15.71 20.45 -2.19
CA GLY A 531 15.87 19.10 -1.68
C GLY A 531 15.22 18.01 -2.56
N TYR A 532 14.98 16.85 -1.93
CA TYR A 532 14.46 15.69 -2.64
C TYR A 532 13.05 15.90 -3.19
N LEU A 533 12.14 16.44 -2.38
CA LEU A 533 10.76 16.64 -2.79
C LEU A 533 10.59 17.63 -3.95
N ALA A 534 11.47 18.64 -4.06
CA ALA A 534 11.47 19.54 -5.21
C ALA A 534 11.89 18.83 -6.52
N ARG A 535 12.79 17.85 -6.43
CA ARG A 535 13.17 16.98 -7.57
C ARG A 535 12.05 16.02 -7.91
N TYR A 536 11.46 15.37 -6.89
CA TYR A 536 10.32 14.48 -7.03
C TYR A 536 9.15 15.18 -7.76
N ALA A 537 8.74 16.37 -7.32
CA ALA A 537 7.64 17.12 -7.93
C ALA A 537 7.84 17.43 -9.43
N LYS A 538 9.10 17.58 -9.86
CA LYS A 538 9.43 17.86 -11.28
C LYS A 538 9.33 16.62 -12.15
N LEU A 539 9.64 15.43 -11.60
CA LEU A 539 9.80 14.19 -12.36
C LEU A 539 8.59 13.28 -12.23
N THR A 540 7.76 13.46 -11.19
CA THR A 540 6.63 12.56 -10.92
C THR A 540 5.52 12.68 -11.95
N THR A 541 4.92 11.53 -12.28
CA THR A 541 3.70 11.44 -13.09
C THR A 541 2.46 11.76 -12.26
N SER A 542 1.29 11.77 -12.91
CA SER A 542 -0.01 11.87 -12.26
C SER A 542 -0.35 10.60 -11.46
N ALA A 543 -1.29 10.72 -10.52
CA ALA A 543 -1.75 9.62 -9.69
C ALA A 543 -2.34 8.45 -10.49
N ASN A 544 -3.08 8.73 -11.58
CA ASN A 544 -3.64 7.71 -12.46
C ASN A 544 -2.57 6.89 -13.22
N ALA A 545 -1.34 7.39 -13.27
CA ALA A 545 -0.17 6.71 -13.84
C ALA A 545 0.78 6.16 -12.74
N GLY A 546 0.32 6.05 -11.49
CA GLY A 546 1.08 5.48 -10.38
C GLY A 546 1.99 6.46 -9.64
N ALA A 547 2.05 7.74 -10.01
CA ALA A 547 2.95 8.75 -9.45
C ALA A 547 4.41 8.27 -9.42
N VAL A 548 4.89 7.70 -10.52
CA VAL A 548 6.27 7.22 -10.72
C VAL A 548 7.17 8.35 -11.25
N LEU A 549 8.49 8.23 -11.08
CA LEU A 549 9.46 9.17 -11.63
C LEU A 549 9.81 8.78 -13.09
N HIS A 550 10.01 9.81 -13.92
CA HIS A 550 10.53 9.70 -15.30
C HIS A 550 11.92 10.32 -15.40
#